data_c55690fcd8b3c973081c683e30466eee
#
_entry.id   c55690fcd8b3c973081c683e30466eee
#
_cell.length_a   1.000
_cell.length_b   1.000
_cell.length_c   1.000
_cell.angle_alpha   90.00
_cell.angle_beta   90.00
_cell.angle_gamma   90.00
#
_symmetry.space_group_name_H-M   'P 1'
#
loop_
_entity.id
_entity.type
_entity.pdbx_description
1 polymer ?
#
loop_
_entity_poly.entity_id
_entity_poly.type
_entity_poly.pdbx_seq_one_letter_code
_entity_poly.pdbx_strand_id
1 'polypeptide(L)'
;MNQAAEKFVALNKRQAEMAIRAFQIGFGAWEMLIKLNLEATRSLLEEGMANISALPTVGDMAGLSAWSGQFQAAGDKLSGYSRNVYEISGQAAKELGNLLEQSLLVSNQEVLEWVEEALKTSSIPQTEAAAAAAKAAMANAKTVIEGISKAVRQTAGYADANVRAAAAATAEAVKGVAK
;
A
#
# COMPACT_ATOMS: atom_id res chain seq x y z
N MET A 1 27.31 31.93 7.74
CA MET A 1 27.00 30.51 7.78
C MET A 1 27.06 29.96 6.38
N ASN A 2 27.51 28.76 6.17
CA ASN A 2 27.83 28.22 4.85
C ASN A 2 26.54 27.82 4.13
N GLN A 3 26.15 28.50 3.04
CA GLN A 3 24.91 28.20 2.27
C GLN A 3 24.79 26.73 1.89
N ALA A 4 25.90 26.06 1.65
CA ALA A 4 25.91 24.61 1.38
C ALA A 4 25.42 23.78 2.56
N ALA A 5 25.74 24.17 3.80
CA ALA A 5 25.27 23.47 4.99
C ALA A 5 23.75 23.66 5.21
N GLU A 6 23.24 24.86 4.94
CA GLU A 6 21.80 25.14 5.04
C GLU A 6 20.98 24.36 4.00
N LYS A 7 21.46 24.29 2.75
CA LYS A 7 20.84 23.49 1.68
C LYS A 7 20.87 21.98 2.02
N PHE A 8 21.97 21.49 2.56
CA PHE A 8 22.08 20.09 3.00
C PHE A 8 21.08 19.75 4.10
N VAL A 9 20.92 20.63 5.09
CA VAL A 9 19.93 20.46 6.17
C VAL A 9 18.52 20.49 5.60
N ALA A 10 18.21 21.40 4.68
CA ALA A 10 16.91 21.50 4.03
C ALA A 10 16.57 20.22 3.22
N LEU A 11 17.55 19.67 2.48
CA LEU A 11 17.39 18.43 1.74
C LEU A 11 17.09 17.24 2.67
N ASN A 12 17.87 17.10 3.74
CA ASN A 12 17.64 16.03 4.73
C ASN A 12 16.26 16.15 5.39
N LYS A 13 15.83 17.38 5.71
CA LYS A 13 14.50 17.62 6.28
C LYS A 13 13.39 17.17 5.31
N ARG A 14 13.49 17.53 4.03
CA ARG A 14 12.54 17.10 3.00
C ARG A 14 12.50 15.58 2.83
N GLN A 15 13.66 14.93 2.82
CA GLN A 15 13.73 13.47 2.74
C GLN A 15 13.02 12.82 3.94
N ALA A 16 13.22 13.35 5.14
CA ALA A 16 12.54 12.89 6.34
C ALA A 16 11.01 13.11 6.23
N GLU A 17 10.58 14.27 5.76
CA GLU A 17 9.14 14.56 5.55
C GLU A 17 8.51 13.62 4.52
N MET A 18 9.22 13.29 3.44
CA MET A 18 8.73 12.32 2.44
C MET A 18 8.65 10.91 2.99
N ALA A 19 9.64 10.48 3.77
CA ALA A 19 9.62 9.20 4.45
C ALA A 19 8.42 9.09 5.43
N ILE A 20 8.14 10.15 6.17
CA ILE A 20 6.98 10.22 7.06
C ILE A 20 5.67 10.13 6.27
N ARG A 21 5.55 10.86 5.15
CA ARG A 21 4.36 10.79 4.30
C ARG A 21 4.16 9.39 3.69
N ALA A 22 5.22 8.76 3.19
CA ALA A 22 5.15 7.40 2.67
C ALA A 22 4.70 6.42 3.76
N PHE A 23 5.21 6.58 4.98
CA PHE A 23 4.78 5.78 6.13
C PHE A 23 3.31 6.02 6.46
N GLN A 24 2.83 7.27 6.46
CA GLN A 24 1.43 7.62 6.72
C GLN A 24 0.48 6.99 5.69
N ILE A 25 0.85 7.01 4.39
CA ILE A 25 0.07 6.36 3.33
C ILE A 25 -0.01 4.84 3.57
N GLY A 26 1.12 4.20 3.83
CA GLY A 26 1.17 2.77 4.11
C GLY A 26 0.41 2.37 5.37
N PHE A 27 0.52 3.16 6.42
CA PHE A 27 -0.18 2.94 7.68
C PHE A 27 -1.69 3.15 7.52
N GLY A 28 -2.12 4.17 6.78
CA GLY A 28 -3.53 4.41 6.46
C GLY A 28 -4.16 3.25 5.68
N ALA A 29 -3.46 2.73 4.67
CA ALA A 29 -3.90 1.56 3.93
C ALA A 29 -4.02 0.32 4.83
N TRP A 30 -3.03 0.09 5.70
CA TRP A 30 -3.05 -1.00 6.67
C TRP A 30 -4.22 -0.89 7.65
N GLU A 31 -4.52 0.31 8.16
CA GLU A 31 -5.67 0.57 9.04
C GLU A 31 -6.99 0.25 8.33
N MET A 32 -7.14 0.66 7.06
CA MET A 32 -8.33 0.34 6.27
C MET A 32 -8.47 -1.17 6.05
N LEU A 33 -7.39 -1.89 5.79
CA LEU A 33 -7.39 -3.35 5.65
C LEU A 33 -7.78 -4.06 6.96
N ILE A 34 -7.31 -3.55 8.11
CA ILE A 34 -7.73 -4.10 9.41
C ILE A 34 -9.24 -3.89 9.63
N LYS A 35 -9.75 -2.69 9.37
CA LYS A 35 -11.19 -2.41 9.48
C LYS A 35 -12.00 -3.34 8.58
N LEU A 36 -11.59 -3.49 7.33
CA LEU A 36 -12.24 -4.38 6.37
C LEU A 36 -12.24 -5.84 6.86
N ASN A 37 -11.11 -6.32 7.39
CA ASN A 37 -11.01 -7.67 7.96
C ASN A 37 -11.93 -7.86 9.17
N LEU A 38 -12.01 -6.84 10.03
CA LEU A 38 -12.87 -6.88 11.22
C LEU A 38 -14.36 -6.91 10.83
N GLU A 39 -14.76 -6.10 9.86
CA GLU A 39 -16.11 -6.07 9.30
C GLU A 39 -16.49 -7.41 8.64
N ALA A 40 -15.59 -7.96 7.83
CA ALA A 40 -15.77 -9.25 7.20
C ALA A 40 -15.93 -10.37 8.24
N THR A 41 -15.09 -10.39 9.27
CA THR A 41 -15.16 -11.36 10.37
C THR A 41 -16.48 -11.23 11.14
N ARG A 42 -16.90 -10.01 11.43
CA ARG A 42 -18.17 -9.76 12.13
C ARG A 42 -19.37 -10.22 11.32
N SER A 43 -19.39 -9.89 10.02
CA SER A 43 -20.44 -10.35 9.11
C SER A 43 -20.52 -11.87 9.02
N LEU A 44 -19.36 -12.55 8.96
CA LEU A 44 -19.30 -14.02 8.95
C LEU A 44 -19.81 -14.64 10.27
N LEU A 45 -19.50 -14.03 11.41
CA LEU A 45 -20.00 -14.49 12.72
C LEU A 45 -21.51 -14.30 12.85
N GLU A 46 -22.03 -13.13 12.47
CA GLU A 46 -23.46 -12.84 12.52
C GLU A 46 -24.25 -13.79 11.61
N GLU A 47 -23.77 -14.09 10.42
CA GLU A 47 -24.39 -15.06 9.51
C GLU A 47 -24.23 -16.49 9.98
N GLY A 48 -23.07 -16.86 10.51
CA GLY A 48 -22.85 -18.17 11.09
C GLY A 48 -23.84 -18.44 12.22
N MET A 49 -24.09 -17.47 13.09
CA MET A 49 -25.08 -17.59 14.16
C MET A 49 -26.52 -17.67 13.64
N ALA A 50 -26.86 -16.85 12.62
CA ALA A 50 -28.17 -16.89 11.98
C ALA A 50 -28.41 -18.24 11.28
N ASN A 51 -27.40 -18.79 10.63
CA ASN A 51 -27.48 -20.09 9.94
C ASN A 51 -27.62 -21.27 10.90
N ILE A 52 -26.94 -21.22 12.05
CA ILE A 52 -27.12 -22.25 13.10
C ILE A 52 -28.56 -22.22 13.62
N SER A 53 -29.16 -21.06 13.73
CA SER A 53 -30.56 -20.90 14.19
C SER A 53 -31.60 -21.32 13.14
N ALA A 54 -31.21 -21.31 11.86
CA ALA A 54 -32.05 -21.63 10.71
C ALA A 54 -31.81 -23.06 10.15
N LEU A 55 -31.07 -23.93 10.87
CA LEU A 55 -30.85 -25.33 10.43
C LEU A 55 -32.17 -26.01 10.12
N PRO A 56 -32.44 -26.34 8.82
CA PRO A 56 -33.70 -27.00 8.47
C PRO A 56 -33.71 -28.40 9.06
N THR A 57 -34.85 -28.79 9.57
CA THR A 57 -35.11 -30.18 9.93
C THR A 57 -34.93 -31.02 8.67
N VAL A 58 -34.14 -32.08 8.77
CA VAL A 58 -33.79 -32.96 7.64
C VAL A 58 -35.10 -33.43 6.95
N GLY A 59 -35.32 -32.99 5.69
CA GLY A 59 -36.49 -33.42 4.90
C GLY A 59 -37.20 -32.30 4.15
N ASP A 60 -36.85 -31.04 4.32
CA ASP A 60 -37.53 -29.92 3.68
C ASP A 60 -36.78 -29.44 2.40
N MET A 61 -37.40 -29.61 1.22
CA MET A 61 -36.90 -29.14 -0.08
C MET A 61 -36.78 -27.60 -0.11
N ALA A 62 -37.56 -26.88 0.67
CA ALA A 62 -37.45 -25.42 0.80
C ALA A 62 -36.16 -25.02 1.53
N GLY A 63 -35.69 -25.83 2.47
CA GLY A 63 -34.40 -25.64 3.14
C GLY A 63 -33.21 -25.75 2.19
N LEU A 64 -33.27 -26.62 1.18
CA LEU A 64 -32.19 -26.79 0.19
C LEU A 64 -32.06 -25.58 -0.70
N SER A 65 -33.17 -24.95 -1.11
CA SER A 65 -33.17 -23.74 -1.94
C SER A 65 -32.69 -22.52 -1.16
N ALA A 66 -33.03 -22.39 0.11
CA ALA A 66 -32.53 -21.36 1.02
C ALA A 66 -31.00 -21.48 1.20
N TRP A 67 -30.50 -22.72 1.28
CA TRP A 67 -29.07 -23.01 1.42
C TRP A 67 -28.28 -22.61 0.18
N SER A 68 -28.79 -22.87 -1.04
CA SER A 68 -28.14 -22.43 -2.29
C SER A 68 -28.03 -20.90 -2.39
N GLY A 69 -29.04 -20.18 -1.92
CA GLY A 69 -29.02 -18.70 -1.84
C GLY A 69 -27.95 -18.16 -0.90
N GLN A 70 -27.68 -18.85 0.21
CA GLN A 70 -26.63 -18.46 1.16
C GLN A 70 -25.22 -18.59 0.57
N PHE A 71 -24.96 -19.62 -0.24
CA PHE A 71 -23.67 -19.74 -0.94
C PHE A 71 -23.44 -18.62 -1.95
N GLN A 72 -24.49 -18.19 -2.63
CA GLN A 72 -24.40 -17.08 -3.57
C GLN A 72 -24.10 -15.77 -2.82
N ALA A 73 -24.79 -15.51 -1.71
CA ALA A 73 -24.54 -14.35 -0.86
C ALA A 73 -23.11 -14.33 -0.28
N ALA A 74 -22.58 -15.49 0.14
CA ALA A 74 -21.20 -15.61 0.60
C ALA A 74 -20.19 -15.34 -0.53
N GLY A 75 -20.47 -15.80 -1.74
CA GLY A 75 -19.66 -15.51 -2.93
C GLY A 75 -19.62 -14.01 -3.28
N ASP A 76 -20.77 -13.35 -3.22
CA ASP A 76 -20.90 -11.92 -3.47
C ASP A 76 -20.11 -11.09 -2.44
N LYS A 77 -20.15 -11.49 -1.17
CA LYS A 77 -19.38 -10.85 -0.09
C LYS A 77 -17.89 -11.03 -0.27
N LEU A 78 -17.44 -12.22 -0.64
CA LEU A 78 -16.01 -12.46 -0.93
C LEU A 78 -15.55 -11.63 -2.12
N SER A 79 -16.37 -11.51 -3.15
CA SER A 79 -16.11 -10.66 -4.31
C SER A 79 -16.03 -9.19 -3.91
N GLY A 80 -16.94 -8.70 -3.07
CA GLY A 80 -16.94 -7.36 -2.50
C GLY A 80 -15.69 -7.11 -1.64
N TYR A 81 -15.33 -8.04 -0.77
CA TYR A 81 -14.13 -7.98 0.04
C TYR A 81 -12.86 -7.86 -0.83
N SER A 82 -12.73 -8.73 -1.84
CA SER A 82 -11.59 -8.69 -2.76
C SER A 82 -11.48 -7.36 -3.49
N ARG A 83 -12.62 -6.83 -3.96
CA ARG A 83 -12.67 -5.51 -4.62
C ARG A 83 -12.19 -4.40 -3.69
N ASN A 84 -12.65 -4.36 -2.45
CA ASN A 84 -12.24 -3.36 -1.47
C ASN A 84 -10.75 -3.46 -1.14
N VAL A 85 -10.19 -4.68 -1.02
CA VAL A 85 -8.76 -4.88 -0.83
C VAL A 85 -7.95 -4.32 -2.00
N TYR A 86 -8.38 -4.60 -3.24
CA TYR A 86 -7.73 -4.05 -4.43
C TYR A 86 -7.86 -2.53 -4.52
N GLU A 87 -9.00 -1.96 -4.15
CA GLU A 87 -9.21 -0.51 -4.14
C GLU A 87 -8.30 0.18 -3.13
N ILE A 88 -8.24 -0.29 -1.88
CA ILE A 88 -7.34 0.24 -0.84
C ILE A 88 -5.88 0.16 -1.29
N SER A 89 -5.47 -0.99 -1.82
CA SER A 89 -4.09 -1.20 -2.28
C SER A 89 -3.74 -0.34 -3.50
N GLY A 90 -4.68 -0.20 -4.44
CA GLY A 90 -4.54 0.64 -5.62
C GLY A 90 -4.45 2.11 -5.28
N GLN A 91 -5.25 2.58 -4.32
CA GLN A 91 -5.20 3.96 -3.83
C GLN A 91 -3.85 4.25 -3.16
N ALA A 92 -3.40 3.38 -2.25
CA ALA A 92 -2.09 3.54 -1.60
C ALA A 92 -0.94 3.53 -2.61
N ALA A 93 -0.97 2.64 -3.61
CA ALA A 93 0.03 2.60 -4.67
C ALA A 93 0.04 3.88 -5.51
N LYS A 94 -1.14 4.45 -5.83
CA LYS A 94 -1.27 5.71 -6.56
C LYS A 94 -0.73 6.89 -5.75
N GLU A 95 -1.06 6.97 -4.47
CA GLU A 95 -0.58 8.04 -3.58
C GLU A 95 0.95 7.97 -3.40
N LEU A 96 1.50 6.76 -3.22
CA LEU A 96 2.95 6.54 -3.18
C LEU A 96 3.62 6.89 -4.52
N GLY A 97 2.99 6.58 -5.65
CA GLY A 97 3.45 6.96 -6.98
C GLY A 97 3.52 8.47 -7.16
N ASN A 98 2.48 9.19 -6.75
CA ASN A 98 2.44 10.65 -6.80
C ASN A 98 3.50 11.28 -5.89
N LEU A 99 3.71 10.72 -4.69
CA LEU A 99 4.76 11.17 -3.78
C LEU A 99 6.15 10.98 -4.38
N LEU A 100 6.38 9.86 -5.08
CA LEU A 100 7.62 9.58 -5.79
C LEU A 100 7.86 10.58 -6.92
N GLU A 101 6.85 10.85 -7.75
CA GLU A 101 6.95 11.80 -8.85
C GLU A 101 7.28 13.20 -8.34
N GLN A 102 6.59 13.67 -7.30
CA GLN A 102 6.90 14.96 -6.65
C GLN A 102 8.34 15.00 -6.11
N SER A 103 8.79 13.90 -5.49
CA SER A 103 10.16 13.77 -4.98
C SER A 103 11.20 13.88 -6.09
N LEU A 104 10.97 13.21 -7.22
CA LEU A 104 11.90 13.24 -8.36
C LEU A 104 11.96 14.61 -9.01
N LEU A 105 10.82 15.29 -9.18
CA LEU A 105 10.77 16.62 -9.76
C LEU A 105 11.54 17.63 -8.91
N VAL A 106 11.31 17.62 -7.60
CA VAL A 106 11.98 18.53 -6.66
C VAL A 106 13.48 18.22 -6.58
N SER A 107 13.88 16.95 -6.49
CA SER A 107 15.29 16.56 -6.47
C SER A 107 16.03 16.98 -7.73
N ASN A 108 15.41 16.84 -8.89
CA ASN A 108 16.02 17.28 -10.16
C ASN A 108 16.24 18.80 -10.19
N GLN A 109 15.27 19.60 -9.74
CA GLN A 109 15.41 21.06 -9.68
C GLN A 109 16.51 21.49 -8.71
N GLU A 110 16.53 20.91 -7.50
CA GLU A 110 17.57 21.22 -6.50
C GLU A 110 18.97 20.84 -6.96
N VAL A 111 19.11 19.71 -7.67
CA VAL A 111 20.40 19.31 -8.26
C VAL A 111 20.86 20.30 -9.31
N LEU A 112 19.96 20.74 -10.20
CA LEU A 112 20.29 21.73 -11.23
C LEU A 112 20.70 23.06 -10.60
N GLU A 113 19.97 23.58 -9.63
CA GLU A 113 20.30 24.80 -8.90
C GLU A 113 21.65 24.68 -8.18
N TRP A 114 21.93 23.53 -7.58
CA TRP A 114 23.18 23.28 -6.88
C TRP A 114 24.37 23.20 -7.85
N VAL A 115 24.19 22.58 -9.01
CA VAL A 115 25.19 22.54 -10.09
C VAL A 115 25.47 23.95 -10.64
N GLU A 116 24.43 24.75 -10.88
CA GLU A 116 24.57 26.11 -11.33
C GLU A 116 25.32 26.99 -10.31
N GLU A 117 25.05 26.85 -9.03
CA GLU A 117 25.68 27.62 -7.97
C GLU A 117 27.12 27.17 -7.74
N ALA A 118 27.41 25.88 -7.82
CA ALA A 118 28.77 25.34 -7.80
C ALA A 118 29.59 25.85 -8.98
N LEU A 119 28.99 25.97 -10.15
CA LEU A 119 29.62 26.52 -11.34
C LEU A 119 29.90 28.03 -11.20
N LYS A 120 29.08 28.80 -10.50
CA LYS A 120 29.26 30.27 -10.29
C LYS A 120 30.29 30.58 -9.21
N THR A 121 30.45 29.71 -8.20
CA THR A 121 31.29 29.98 -7.02
C THR A 121 32.69 29.36 -7.08
N SER A 122 32.93 28.41 -8.00
CA SER A 122 34.21 27.68 -8.05
C SER A 122 35.26 28.35 -8.96
N SER A 123 36.33 28.83 -8.35
CA SER A 123 37.61 29.12 -9.02
C SER A 123 38.48 27.86 -9.23
N ILE A 124 37.95 26.65 -8.97
CA ILE A 124 38.65 25.36 -9.00
C ILE A 124 38.14 24.53 -10.20
N PRO A 125 38.97 23.65 -10.81
CA PRO A 125 38.56 22.90 -12.00
C PRO A 125 37.19 22.20 -11.76
N GLN A 126 36.24 22.69 -12.51
CA GLN A 126 34.78 22.54 -12.36
C GLN A 126 34.24 21.11 -12.41
N THR A 127 35.08 20.12 -12.70
CA THR A 127 34.61 18.76 -13.01
C THR A 127 34.41 17.85 -11.79
N GLU A 128 35.21 18.00 -10.74
CA GLU A 128 35.17 17.08 -9.59
C GLU A 128 34.06 17.38 -8.58
N ALA A 129 33.83 18.63 -8.24
CA ALA A 129 32.78 19.03 -7.30
C ALA A 129 31.37 18.81 -7.90
N ALA A 130 31.19 19.16 -9.19
CA ALA A 130 29.94 18.91 -9.90
C ALA A 130 29.65 17.42 -10.08
N ALA A 131 30.70 16.62 -10.37
CA ALA A 131 30.56 15.17 -10.47
C ALA A 131 30.24 14.50 -9.12
N ALA A 132 30.85 14.98 -8.02
CA ALA A 132 30.54 14.47 -6.67
C ALA A 132 29.11 14.80 -6.25
N ALA A 133 28.63 15.99 -6.57
CA ALA A 133 27.27 16.43 -6.32
C ALA A 133 26.24 15.63 -7.11
N ALA A 134 26.46 15.47 -8.41
CA ALA A 134 25.59 14.66 -9.26
C ALA A 134 25.52 13.20 -8.77
N LYS A 135 26.66 12.62 -8.34
CA LYS A 135 26.70 11.28 -7.73
C LYS A 135 25.91 11.20 -6.44
N ALA A 136 26.05 12.18 -5.54
CA ALA A 136 25.31 12.20 -4.28
C ALA A 136 23.80 12.34 -4.51
N ALA A 137 23.38 13.18 -5.45
CA ALA A 137 21.98 13.34 -5.81
C ALA A 137 21.38 12.09 -6.45
N MET A 138 22.12 11.43 -7.35
CA MET A 138 21.70 10.14 -7.93
C MET A 138 21.60 9.03 -6.87
N ALA A 139 22.55 8.97 -5.92
CA ALA A 139 22.50 7.99 -4.83
C ALA A 139 21.28 8.21 -3.94
N ASN A 140 20.96 9.47 -3.59
CA ASN A 140 19.80 9.82 -2.80
C ASN A 140 18.49 9.51 -3.52
N ALA A 141 18.37 9.87 -4.81
CA ALA A 141 17.21 9.54 -5.63
C ALA A 141 16.99 8.01 -5.70
N LYS A 142 18.07 7.25 -5.89
CA LYS A 142 18.01 5.79 -5.91
C LYS A 142 17.49 5.21 -4.59
N THR A 143 17.98 5.69 -3.45
CA THR A 143 17.54 5.24 -2.12
C THR A 143 16.05 5.51 -1.88
N VAL A 144 15.56 6.69 -2.30
CA VAL A 144 14.14 7.05 -2.21
C VAL A 144 13.28 6.15 -3.09
N ILE A 145 13.69 5.94 -4.36
CA ILE A 145 13.00 5.06 -5.31
C ILE A 145 12.94 3.63 -4.78
N GLU A 146 14.04 3.10 -4.26
CA GLU A 146 14.09 1.75 -3.69
C GLU A 146 13.19 1.63 -2.45
N GLY A 147 13.19 2.63 -1.57
CA GLY A 147 12.32 2.67 -0.39
C GLY A 147 10.84 2.66 -0.74
N ILE A 148 10.43 3.50 -1.69
CA ILE A 148 9.04 3.57 -2.16
C ILE A 148 8.65 2.29 -2.91
N SER A 149 9.51 1.78 -3.80
CA SER A 149 9.27 0.51 -4.50
C SER A 149 9.09 -0.65 -3.54
N LYS A 150 9.87 -0.69 -2.45
CA LYS A 150 9.73 -1.69 -1.39
C LYS A 150 8.40 -1.54 -0.65
N ALA A 151 8.00 -0.32 -0.30
CA ALA A 151 6.71 -0.06 0.35
C ALA A 151 5.53 -0.47 -0.53
N VAL A 152 5.55 -0.13 -1.83
CA VAL A 152 4.52 -0.54 -2.80
C VAL A 152 4.44 -2.06 -2.91
N ARG A 153 5.58 -2.76 -3.02
CA ARG A 153 5.60 -4.23 -3.09
C ARG A 153 5.09 -4.88 -1.81
N GLN A 154 5.42 -4.33 -0.65
CA GLN A 154 4.92 -4.83 0.63
C GLN A 154 3.40 -4.67 0.73
N THR A 155 2.86 -3.49 0.39
CA THR A 155 1.41 -3.25 0.40
C THR A 155 0.68 -4.19 -0.56
N ALA A 156 1.19 -4.37 -1.79
CA ALA A 156 0.64 -5.31 -2.74
C ALA A 156 0.73 -6.78 -2.25
N GLY A 157 1.84 -7.15 -1.61
CA GLY A 157 2.02 -8.48 -1.02
C GLY A 157 1.05 -8.78 0.10
N TYR A 158 0.78 -7.81 0.97
CA TYR A 158 -0.25 -7.95 2.03
C TYR A 158 -1.66 -8.08 1.45
N ALA A 159 -1.97 -7.31 0.40
CA ALA A 159 -3.25 -7.40 -0.28
C ALA A 159 -3.47 -8.80 -0.90
N ASP A 160 -2.48 -9.32 -1.62
CA ASP A 160 -2.54 -10.66 -2.23
C ASP A 160 -2.64 -11.77 -1.17
N ALA A 161 -1.88 -11.68 -0.08
CA ALA A 161 -1.93 -12.63 1.03
C ALA A 161 -3.32 -12.64 1.70
N ASN A 162 -3.93 -11.47 1.92
CA ASN A 162 -5.26 -11.36 2.50
C ASN A 162 -6.34 -11.95 1.59
N VAL A 163 -6.27 -11.68 0.28
CA VAL A 163 -7.20 -12.26 -0.71
C VAL A 163 -7.09 -13.78 -0.74
N ARG A 164 -5.87 -14.31 -0.75
CA ARG A 164 -5.63 -15.77 -0.74
C ARG A 164 -6.11 -16.41 0.56
N ALA A 165 -5.89 -15.77 1.71
CA ALA A 165 -6.36 -16.29 3.00
C ALA A 165 -7.90 -16.31 3.06
N ALA A 166 -8.56 -15.25 2.57
CA ALA A 166 -10.02 -15.21 2.49
C ALA A 166 -10.57 -16.27 1.54
N ALA A 167 -9.97 -16.46 0.37
CA ALA A 167 -10.36 -17.49 -0.59
C ALA A 167 -10.17 -18.90 -0.02
N ALA A 168 -9.06 -19.16 0.69
CA ALA A 168 -8.80 -20.45 1.33
C ALA A 168 -9.80 -20.75 2.43
N ALA A 169 -10.11 -19.78 3.30
CA ALA A 169 -11.10 -19.92 4.36
C ALA A 169 -12.49 -20.22 3.80
N THR A 170 -12.88 -19.57 2.70
CA THR A 170 -14.14 -19.83 2.02
C THR A 170 -14.18 -21.24 1.43
N ALA A 171 -13.09 -21.68 0.79
CA ALA A 171 -13.00 -23.03 0.21
C ALA A 171 -13.05 -24.14 1.30
N GLU A 172 -12.46 -23.91 2.48
CA GLU A 172 -12.55 -24.84 3.61
C GLU A 172 -13.97 -24.89 4.20
N ALA A 173 -14.62 -23.72 4.35
CA ALA A 173 -15.99 -23.65 4.82
C ALA A 173 -16.94 -24.44 3.90
N VAL A 174 -16.79 -24.31 2.57
CA VAL A 174 -17.57 -25.06 1.59
C VAL A 174 -17.33 -26.56 1.68
N LYS A 175 -16.08 -27.01 1.88
CA LYS A 175 -15.76 -28.45 2.04
C LYS A 175 -16.29 -29.03 3.35
N GLY A 176 -16.34 -28.24 4.43
CA GLY A 176 -16.87 -28.67 5.72
C GLY A 176 -18.38 -28.92 5.71
N VAL A 177 -19.06 -28.25 4.82
CA VAL A 177 -20.54 -28.38 4.66
C VAL A 177 -20.91 -29.51 3.71
N ALA A 178 -20.03 -29.96 2.83
CA ALA A 178 -20.27 -31.06 1.86
C ALA A 178 -20.05 -32.48 2.47
N LYS A 179 -19.70 -32.57 3.75
CA LYS A 179 -19.60 -33.81 4.53
C LYS A 179 -20.74 -33.92 5.53
#